data_288e101f8bb1e59a7cad3dca5eb35b09
#
_entry.id   288e101f8bb1e59a7cad3dca5eb35b09
#
_cell.length_a   1.000
_cell.length_b   1.000
_cell.length_c   1.000
_cell.angle_alpha   90.00
_cell.angle_beta   90.00
_cell.angle_gamma   90.00
#
_symmetry.space_group_name_H-M   'P 1'
#
loop_
_entity.id
_entity.type
_entity.pdbx_description
1 polymer ?
#
loop_
_entity_poly.entity_id
_entity_poly.type
_entity_poly.pdbx_seq_one_letter_code
_entity_poly.pdbx_strand_id
1 'polypeptide(L)'
;MVRQLELIDTFLATGREEFTFEEAKAALGRSSAATANALRQLNEKGLVDRLTRGHYAIRPLGSLGTSTATDDLPLAIGAAFEGRTHRIAYLSALSELGLLSHPVRTAFVACTHQVRVRIISRRPLRVVVERPETIHLEAEPIGRSWRSTLERALFECALRVDLAGSVERLAEALTRGAPEVESARLVRLAGAFGARGLAAERRLASLAVALDLPLRLEPRVMPTQPVIRLDPRDDRVDWIDPTFRVAWNTTADELRAAVRN
;
A
#
# COMPACT_ATOMS: atom_id res chain seq x y z
N MET A 1 6.50 26.99 -26.97
CA MET A 1 5.24 26.31 -26.56
C MET A 1 4.89 25.17 -27.51
N VAL A 2 4.87 25.36 -28.82
CA VAL A 2 4.53 24.30 -29.80
C VAL A 2 5.34 23.02 -29.59
N ARG A 3 6.68 23.11 -29.53
CA ARG A 3 7.56 21.93 -29.32
C ARG A 3 7.43 21.20 -28.01
N GLN A 4 6.79 21.79 -26.99
CA GLN A 4 6.55 21.10 -25.68
C GLN A 4 5.29 20.24 -25.74
N LEU A 5 4.27 20.65 -26.50
CA LEU A 5 3.09 19.85 -26.77
C LEU A 5 3.41 18.69 -27.73
N GLU A 6 4.31 18.92 -28.72
CA GLU A 6 4.82 17.85 -29.57
C GLU A 6 5.45 16.69 -28.80
N LEU A 7 6.06 16.95 -27.64
CA LEU A 7 6.55 15.88 -26.75
C LEU A 7 5.42 14.98 -26.27
N ILE A 8 4.32 15.58 -25.80
CA ILE A 8 3.14 14.85 -25.34
C ILE A 8 2.54 14.03 -26.47
N ASP A 9 2.35 14.66 -27.63
CA ASP A 9 1.79 14.00 -28.80
C ASP A 9 2.67 12.84 -29.29
N THR A 10 3.99 12.95 -29.18
CA THR A 10 4.93 11.88 -29.56
C THR A 10 4.73 10.61 -28.74
N PHE A 11 4.51 10.75 -27.44
CA PHE A 11 4.29 9.60 -26.57
C PHE A 11 2.86 9.06 -26.70
N LEU A 12 1.85 9.93 -26.75
CA LEU A 12 0.45 9.52 -26.92
C LEU A 12 0.23 8.80 -28.26
N ALA A 13 0.88 9.22 -29.33
CA ALA A 13 0.79 8.56 -30.64
C ALA A 13 1.33 7.12 -30.61
N THR A 14 2.19 6.79 -29.65
CA THR A 14 2.69 5.42 -29.41
C THR A 14 1.92 4.68 -28.31
N GLY A 15 0.80 5.23 -27.83
CA GLY A 15 -0.01 4.67 -26.74
C GLY A 15 0.69 4.72 -25.37
N ARG A 16 1.66 5.60 -25.19
CA ARG A 16 2.44 5.73 -23.96
C ARG A 16 2.03 6.98 -23.19
N GLU A 17 1.65 6.78 -21.94
CA GLU A 17 1.33 7.87 -21.02
C GLU A 17 2.49 8.18 -20.07
N GLU A 18 3.52 7.35 -20.04
CA GLU A 18 4.71 7.51 -19.19
C GLU A 18 5.98 7.62 -20.04
N PHE A 19 6.95 8.39 -19.52
CA PHE A 19 8.27 8.52 -20.13
C PHE A 19 9.35 8.91 -19.12
N THR A 20 10.59 8.62 -19.46
CA THR A 20 11.76 9.00 -18.67
C THR A 20 12.31 10.35 -19.10
N PHE A 21 13.15 10.93 -18.24
CA PHE A 21 13.90 12.15 -18.57
C PHE A 21 14.76 11.99 -19.83
N GLU A 22 15.43 10.85 -19.99
CA GLU A 22 16.29 10.59 -21.15
C GLU A 22 15.48 10.43 -22.44
N GLU A 23 14.32 9.79 -22.39
CA GLU A 23 13.42 9.72 -23.54
C GLU A 23 12.89 11.10 -23.93
N ALA A 24 12.49 11.92 -22.94
CA ALA A 24 12.08 13.30 -23.22
C ALA A 24 13.21 14.14 -23.81
N LYS A 25 14.44 13.95 -23.32
CA LYS A 25 15.63 14.62 -23.84
C LYS A 25 15.91 14.22 -25.29
N ALA A 26 15.81 12.93 -25.60
CA ALA A 26 15.96 12.41 -26.95
C ALA A 26 14.87 12.95 -27.88
N ALA A 27 13.61 12.90 -27.47
CA ALA A 27 12.48 13.40 -28.28
C ALA A 27 12.54 14.92 -28.53
N LEU A 28 12.98 15.70 -27.55
CA LEU A 28 13.13 17.17 -27.70
C LEU A 28 14.40 17.58 -28.46
N GLY A 29 15.41 16.70 -28.53
CA GLY A 29 16.71 17.03 -29.13
C GLY A 29 17.43 18.17 -28.41
N ARG A 30 17.29 18.29 -27.07
CA ARG A 30 17.78 19.44 -26.30
C ARG A 30 18.81 19.03 -25.26
N SER A 31 19.53 20.02 -24.71
CA SER A 31 20.42 19.82 -23.57
C SER A 31 19.61 19.41 -22.33
N SER A 32 20.27 18.74 -21.37
CA SER A 32 19.64 18.33 -20.10
C SER A 32 19.00 19.50 -19.34
N ALA A 33 19.65 20.69 -19.32
CA ALA A 33 19.10 21.88 -18.67
C ALA A 33 17.83 22.38 -19.38
N ALA A 34 17.83 22.43 -20.72
CA ALA A 34 16.67 22.85 -21.50
C ALA A 34 15.50 21.85 -21.38
N THR A 35 15.80 20.54 -21.36
CA THR A 35 14.80 19.49 -21.13
C THR A 35 14.19 19.60 -19.71
N ALA A 36 15.02 19.76 -18.69
CA ALA A 36 14.54 19.94 -17.32
C ALA A 36 13.60 21.14 -17.19
N ASN A 37 13.95 22.28 -17.82
CA ASN A 37 13.10 23.47 -17.82
C ASN A 37 11.78 23.23 -18.59
N ALA A 38 11.81 22.54 -19.73
CA ALA A 38 10.61 22.20 -20.49
C ALA A 38 9.66 21.30 -19.66
N LEU A 39 10.20 20.26 -19.03
CA LEU A 39 9.41 19.36 -18.17
C LEU A 39 8.85 20.07 -16.92
N ARG A 40 9.62 20.99 -16.33
CA ARG A 40 9.12 21.83 -15.23
C ARG A 40 7.92 22.68 -15.68
N GLN A 41 8.02 23.32 -16.85
CA GLN A 41 6.93 24.13 -17.42
C GLN A 41 5.68 23.29 -17.75
N LEU A 42 5.86 22.08 -18.28
CA LEU A 42 4.74 21.16 -18.53
C LEU A 42 4.06 20.72 -17.24
N ASN A 43 4.84 20.47 -16.19
CA ASN A 43 4.31 20.13 -14.87
C ASN A 43 3.56 21.31 -14.23
N GLU A 44 4.10 22.53 -14.30
CA GLU A 44 3.45 23.77 -13.82
C GLU A 44 2.13 24.04 -14.55
N LYS A 45 2.03 23.69 -15.83
CA LYS A 45 0.81 23.80 -16.63
C LYS A 45 -0.18 22.65 -16.41
N GLY A 46 0.14 21.69 -15.56
CA GLY A 46 -0.72 20.54 -15.31
C GLY A 46 -0.90 19.60 -16.51
N LEU A 47 0.08 19.52 -17.39
CA LEU A 47 0.07 18.63 -18.55
C LEU A 47 0.83 17.34 -18.31
N VAL A 48 1.81 17.39 -17.42
CA VAL A 48 2.66 16.26 -17.06
C VAL A 48 2.84 16.25 -15.54
N ASP A 49 2.81 15.09 -14.94
CA ASP A 49 3.17 14.87 -13.54
C ASP A 49 4.56 14.26 -13.43
N ARG A 50 5.32 14.70 -12.43
CA ARG A 50 6.58 14.08 -12.07
C ARG A 50 6.30 12.99 -11.03
N LEU A 51 6.34 11.72 -11.44
CA LEU A 51 6.09 10.58 -10.57
C LEU A 51 7.21 10.38 -9.55
N THR A 52 8.46 10.42 -10.04
CA THR A 52 9.68 10.34 -9.23
C THR A 52 10.83 11.04 -9.99
N ARG A 53 12.06 10.98 -9.44
CA ARG A 53 13.22 11.56 -10.11
C ARG A 53 13.50 10.86 -11.45
N GLY A 54 13.34 11.60 -12.53
CA GLY A 54 13.59 11.10 -13.90
C GLY A 54 12.43 10.37 -14.55
N HIS A 55 11.26 10.23 -13.89
CA HIS A 55 10.06 9.60 -14.46
C HIS A 55 8.87 10.56 -14.43
N TYR A 56 8.14 10.58 -15.52
CA TYR A 56 7.03 11.50 -15.76
C TYR A 56 5.82 10.74 -16.34
N ALA A 57 4.62 11.22 -16.05
CA ALA A 57 3.38 10.76 -16.68
C ALA A 57 2.66 11.94 -17.33
N ILE A 58 2.05 11.68 -18.48
CA ILE A 58 1.11 12.60 -19.13
C ILE A 58 -0.19 12.52 -18.37
N ARG A 59 -0.78 13.66 -18.02
CA ARG A 59 -2.07 13.67 -17.33
C ARG A 59 -3.19 13.19 -18.26
N PRO A 60 -4.15 12.41 -17.75
CA PRO A 60 -5.35 12.06 -18.50
C PRO A 60 -6.05 13.31 -19.06
N LEU A 61 -6.67 13.19 -20.24
CA LEU A 61 -7.34 14.31 -20.94
C LEU A 61 -8.31 15.09 -20.05
N GLY A 62 -9.05 14.41 -19.17
CA GLY A 62 -10.00 15.04 -18.24
C GLY A 62 -9.37 15.83 -17.08
N SER A 63 -8.07 15.69 -16.87
CA SER A 63 -7.32 16.38 -15.80
C SER A 63 -6.23 17.32 -16.31
N LEU A 64 -6.11 17.49 -17.63
CA LEU A 64 -5.15 18.40 -18.23
C LEU A 64 -5.39 19.84 -17.77
N GLY A 65 -4.32 20.52 -17.37
CA GLY A 65 -4.37 21.92 -16.95
C GLY A 65 -4.92 22.15 -15.54
N THR A 66 -5.32 21.10 -14.82
CA THR A 66 -5.75 21.23 -13.42
C THR A 66 -4.56 21.40 -12.48
N SER A 67 -4.76 22.02 -11.32
CA SER A 67 -3.72 22.11 -10.28
C SER A 67 -3.53 20.82 -9.50
N THR A 68 -4.47 19.87 -9.65
CA THR A 68 -4.45 18.58 -8.95
C THR A 68 -3.54 17.61 -9.71
N ALA A 69 -2.43 17.23 -9.10
CA ALA A 69 -1.58 16.17 -9.64
C ALA A 69 -2.35 14.85 -9.66
N THR A 70 -2.11 14.03 -10.67
CA THR A 70 -2.63 12.67 -10.69
C THR A 70 -2.03 11.90 -9.52
N ASP A 71 -2.85 11.50 -8.57
CA ASP A 71 -2.43 10.75 -7.38
C ASP A 71 -2.54 9.24 -7.63
N ASP A 72 -2.05 8.80 -8.78
CA ASP A 72 -1.99 7.40 -9.16
C ASP A 72 -0.75 6.76 -8.52
N LEU A 73 -0.95 6.21 -7.33
CA LEU A 73 0.12 5.57 -6.58
C LEU A 73 0.66 4.30 -7.27
N PRO A 74 -0.17 3.40 -7.83
CA PRO A 74 0.29 2.26 -8.62
C PRO A 74 1.21 2.64 -9.78
N LEU A 75 0.84 3.64 -10.56
CA LEU A 75 1.62 4.15 -11.68
C LEU A 75 2.99 4.67 -11.19
N ALA A 76 2.99 5.51 -10.17
CA ALA A 76 4.21 6.08 -9.61
C ALA A 76 5.15 5.02 -9.03
N ILE A 77 4.59 3.99 -8.37
CA ILE A 77 5.38 2.88 -7.83
C ILE A 77 5.93 2.03 -8.98
N GLY A 78 5.14 1.70 -9.99
CA GLY A 78 5.60 0.95 -11.17
C GLY A 78 6.82 1.60 -11.83
N ALA A 79 6.77 2.93 -12.03
CA ALA A 79 7.88 3.69 -12.57
C ALA A 79 9.11 3.73 -11.63
N ALA A 80 8.91 3.93 -10.33
CA ALA A 80 10.00 4.05 -9.35
C ALA A 80 10.72 2.72 -9.08
N PHE A 81 10.03 1.61 -9.24
CA PHE A 81 10.51 0.26 -8.95
C PHE A 81 10.72 -0.60 -10.21
N GLU A 82 10.75 0.03 -11.39
CA GLU A 82 10.98 -0.66 -12.66
C GLU A 82 12.20 -1.60 -12.59
N GLY A 83 12.03 -2.83 -13.09
CA GLY A 83 13.05 -3.89 -13.03
C GLY A 83 13.30 -4.46 -11.63
N ARG A 84 12.52 -4.12 -10.60
CA ARG A 84 12.66 -4.62 -9.24
C ARG A 84 11.41 -5.38 -8.81
N THR A 85 11.62 -6.48 -8.12
CA THR A 85 10.52 -7.24 -7.52
C THR A 85 9.95 -6.45 -6.34
N HIS A 86 8.70 -6.00 -6.50
CA HIS A 86 8.03 -5.15 -5.53
C HIS A 86 6.52 -5.38 -5.49
N ARG A 87 5.88 -4.84 -4.47
CA ARG A 87 4.42 -4.90 -4.29
C ARG A 87 3.96 -3.72 -3.43
N ILE A 88 2.83 -3.10 -3.81
CA ILE A 88 2.09 -2.16 -2.96
C ILE A 88 1.53 -2.96 -1.78
N ALA A 89 1.79 -2.51 -0.55
CA ALA A 89 1.58 -3.30 0.66
C ALA A 89 0.98 -2.48 1.81
N TYR A 90 0.58 -3.16 2.87
CA TYR A 90 0.09 -2.54 4.11
C TYR A 90 -1.03 -1.53 3.88
N LEU A 91 -0.97 -0.37 4.56
CA LEU A 91 -1.98 0.70 4.42
C LEU A 91 -2.16 1.19 2.98
N SER A 92 -1.11 1.16 2.15
CA SER A 92 -1.25 1.55 0.75
C SER A 92 -2.12 0.58 -0.03
N ALA A 93 -1.97 -0.73 0.20
CA ALA A 93 -2.84 -1.73 -0.41
C ALA A 93 -4.29 -1.64 0.11
N LEU A 94 -4.49 -1.44 1.42
CA LEU A 94 -5.82 -1.23 1.99
C LEU A 94 -6.51 0.02 1.43
N SER A 95 -5.75 1.10 1.20
CA SER A 95 -6.27 2.32 0.59
C SER A 95 -6.67 2.11 -0.87
N GLU A 96 -5.83 1.42 -1.65
CA GLU A 96 -6.13 1.08 -3.06
C GLU A 96 -7.34 0.13 -3.19
N LEU A 97 -7.60 -0.66 -2.15
CA LEU A 97 -8.80 -1.52 -2.05
C LEU A 97 -10.05 -0.77 -1.54
N GLY A 98 -9.94 0.52 -1.21
CA GLY A 98 -11.06 1.32 -0.72
C GLY A 98 -11.49 1.01 0.72
N LEU A 99 -10.64 0.36 1.51
CA LEU A 99 -10.98 -0.12 2.86
C LEU A 99 -10.72 0.90 3.97
N LEU A 100 -10.25 2.10 3.63
CA LEU A 100 -9.93 3.16 4.59
C LEU A 100 -10.73 4.42 4.28
N SER A 101 -11.33 5.05 5.30
CA SER A 101 -12.06 6.32 5.17
C SER A 101 -11.14 7.52 5.00
N HIS A 102 -9.91 7.43 5.50
CA HIS A 102 -8.97 8.53 5.48
C HIS A 102 -7.77 8.24 4.58
N PRO A 103 -7.29 9.24 3.83
CA PRO A 103 -6.15 9.07 2.94
C PRO A 103 -4.88 8.66 3.70
N VAL A 104 -4.09 7.80 3.07
CA VAL A 104 -2.80 7.34 3.59
C VAL A 104 -1.71 8.33 3.17
N ARG A 105 -1.05 8.94 4.15
CA ARG A 105 0.00 9.95 3.91
C ARG A 105 1.35 9.36 3.51
N THR A 106 1.64 8.14 3.92
CA THR A 106 2.90 7.44 3.64
C THR A 106 2.64 6.29 2.67
N ALA A 107 3.36 6.23 1.56
CA ALA A 107 3.31 5.08 0.66
C ALA A 107 4.09 3.91 1.25
N PHE A 108 3.53 2.70 1.21
CA PHE A 108 4.15 1.48 1.68
C PHE A 108 4.37 0.51 0.51
N VAL A 109 5.61 0.06 0.34
CA VAL A 109 6.00 -0.90 -0.69
C VAL A 109 6.82 -2.01 -0.04
N ALA A 110 6.45 -3.25 -0.29
CA ALA A 110 7.31 -4.39 -0.04
C ALA A 110 8.25 -4.58 -1.24
N CYS A 111 9.51 -4.88 -0.99
CA CYS A 111 10.52 -5.11 -2.03
C CYS A 111 11.52 -6.14 -1.54
N THR A 112 12.14 -6.91 -2.43
CA THR A 112 13.17 -7.89 -2.05
C THR A 112 14.50 -7.26 -1.61
N HIS A 113 14.69 -5.97 -1.90
CA HIS A 113 15.92 -5.25 -1.57
C HIS A 113 15.60 -3.84 -1.06
N GLN A 114 16.48 -3.28 -0.25
CA GLN A 114 16.39 -1.90 0.20
C GLN A 114 16.57 -0.93 -0.98
N VAL A 115 15.74 0.09 -1.03
CA VAL A 115 15.74 1.10 -2.10
C VAL A 115 15.99 2.49 -1.51
N ARG A 116 16.71 3.33 -2.26
CA ARG A 116 17.06 4.70 -1.83
C ARG A 116 15.95 5.73 -2.06
N VAL A 117 14.86 5.37 -2.76
CA VAL A 117 13.71 6.26 -2.98
C VAL A 117 13.08 6.58 -1.62
N ARG A 118 12.84 7.85 -1.34
CA ARG A 118 12.30 8.31 -0.05
C ARG A 118 10.94 9.00 -0.18
N ILE A 119 10.63 9.49 -1.39
CA ILE A 119 9.40 10.22 -1.68
C ILE A 119 8.85 9.70 -3.01
N ILE A 120 7.55 9.46 -3.07
CA ILE A 120 6.82 9.08 -4.27
C ILE A 120 5.48 9.83 -4.29
N SER A 121 5.11 10.41 -5.42
CA SER A 121 3.87 11.21 -5.55
C SER A 121 3.69 12.18 -4.37
N ARG A 122 4.75 12.92 -4.00
CA ARG A 122 4.81 13.85 -2.85
C ARG A 122 4.60 13.23 -1.47
N ARG A 123 4.46 11.90 -1.37
CA ARG A 123 4.30 11.17 -0.11
C ARG A 123 5.64 10.59 0.34
N PRO A 124 5.93 10.57 1.63
CA PRO A 124 7.02 9.75 2.15
C PRO A 124 6.82 8.29 1.72
N LEU A 125 7.92 7.63 1.33
CA LEU A 125 7.90 6.22 0.96
C LEU A 125 8.59 5.40 2.04
N ARG A 126 7.91 4.38 2.52
CA ARG A 126 8.46 3.35 3.39
C ARG A 126 8.59 2.02 2.65
N VAL A 127 9.81 1.57 2.46
CA VAL A 127 10.10 0.27 1.86
C VAL A 127 10.30 -0.76 2.95
N VAL A 128 9.58 -1.87 2.86
CA VAL A 128 9.71 -3.03 3.74
C VAL A 128 10.40 -4.13 2.97
N VAL A 129 11.56 -4.57 3.46
CA VAL A 129 12.29 -5.67 2.82
C VAL A 129 11.60 -6.99 3.17
N GLU A 130 11.29 -7.74 2.13
CA GLU A 130 10.61 -9.05 2.23
C GLU A 130 11.39 -10.12 1.45
N ARG A 131 11.24 -11.37 1.87
CA ARG A 131 11.90 -12.50 1.23
C ARG A 131 11.31 -12.76 -0.16
N PRO A 132 12.14 -13.19 -1.15
CA PRO A 132 11.67 -13.49 -2.50
C PRO A 132 10.53 -14.52 -2.56
N GLU A 133 10.52 -15.49 -1.64
CA GLU A 133 9.54 -16.59 -1.60
C GLU A 133 8.14 -16.11 -1.19
N THR A 134 8.06 -14.97 -0.50
CA THR A 134 6.78 -14.46 0.03
C THR A 134 6.30 -13.18 -0.65
N ILE A 135 7.14 -12.52 -1.44
CA ILE A 135 6.82 -11.19 -1.99
C ILE A 135 5.56 -11.18 -2.87
N HIS A 136 5.32 -12.24 -3.64
CA HIS A 136 4.14 -12.37 -4.50
C HIS A 136 3.08 -13.33 -3.94
N LEU A 137 3.27 -13.88 -2.73
CA LEU A 137 2.27 -14.73 -2.10
C LEU A 137 1.02 -13.89 -1.79
N GLU A 138 -0.14 -14.30 -2.31
CA GLU A 138 -1.40 -13.56 -2.23
C GLU A 138 -1.21 -12.10 -2.68
N ALA A 139 -0.71 -11.93 -3.90
CA ALA A 139 -0.56 -10.65 -4.57
C ALA A 139 -1.20 -10.72 -5.96
N GLU A 140 -1.64 -9.59 -6.46
CA GLU A 140 -2.27 -9.45 -7.77
C GLU A 140 -1.61 -8.33 -8.58
N PRO A 141 -1.58 -8.44 -9.92
CA PRO A 141 -1.04 -7.38 -10.77
C PRO A 141 -1.95 -6.15 -10.77
N ILE A 142 -1.36 -4.96 -10.75
CA ILE A 142 -2.04 -3.68 -10.92
C ILE A 142 -1.17 -2.77 -11.80
N GLY A 143 -1.59 -2.54 -13.06
CA GLY A 143 -0.76 -1.83 -14.03
C GLY A 143 0.61 -2.47 -14.20
N ARG A 144 1.68 -1.70 -13.95
CA ARG A 144 3.09 -2.17 -13.99
C ARG A 144 3.63 -2.58 -12.61
N SER A 145 2.75 -2.70 -11.63
CA SER A 145 3.07 -3.07 -10.25
C SER A 145 2.34 -4.34 -9.83
N TRP A 146 2.59 -4.74 -8.59
CA TRP A 146 1.81 -5.73 -7.87
C TRP A 146 1.19 -5.07 -6.65
N ARG A 147 0.05 -5.57 -6.20
CA ARG A 147 -0.63 -5.14 -4.97
C ARG A 147 -0.93 -6.37 -4.11
N SER A 148 -0.90 -6.21 -2.78
CA SER A 148 -1.44 -7.20 -1.86
C SER A 148 -2.94 -7.41 -2.15
N THR A 149 -3.40 -8.67 -2.18
CA THR A 149 -4.83 -8.97 -2.13
C THR A 149 -5.43 -8.45 -0.83
N LEU A 150 -6.75 -8.50 -0.71
CA LEU A 150 -7.49 -8.13 0.50
C LEU A 150 -6.92 -8.85 1.74
N GLU A 151 -6.83 -10.19 1.66
CA GLU A 151 -6.35 -11.02 2.76
C GLU A 151 -4.90 -10.70 3.11
N ARG A 152 -4.07 -10.53 2.08
CA ARG A 152 -2.66 -10.20 2.28
C ARG A 152 -2.48 -8.84 2.95
N ALA A 153 -3.21 -7.82 2.54
CA ALA A 153 -3.11 -6.48 3.10
C ALA A 153 -3.57 -6.43 4.56
N LEU A 154 -4.68 -7.12 4.89
CA LEU A 154 -5.14 -7.27 6.27
C LEU A 154 -4.15 -8.05 7.13
N PHE A 155 -3.65 -9.18 6.61
CA PHE A 155 -2.65 -10.01 7.29
C PHE A 155 -1.36 -9.24 7.58
N GLU A 156 -0.84 -8.48 6.63
CA GLU A 156 0.37 -7.67 6.81
C GLU A 156 0.20 -6.61 7.89
N CYS A 157 -0.94 -5.94 7.91
CA CYS A 157 -1.27 -4.96 8.93
C CYS A 157 -1.41 -5.61 10.32
N ALA A 158 -1.96 -6.82 10.41
CA ALA A 158 -2.00 -7.58 11.65
C ALA A 158 -0.63 -8.13 12.07
N LEU A 159 0.24 -8.45 11.09
CA LEU A 159 1.63 -8.88 11.33
C LEU A 159 2.51 -7.74 11.85
N ARG A 160 2.30 -6.54 11.33
CA ARG A 160 3.05 -5.32 11.62
C ARG A 160 2.10 -4.17 11.91
N VAL A 161 1.47 -4.20 13.09
CA VAL A 161 0.50 -3.17 13.52
C VAL A 161 1.12 -1.75 13.50
N ASP A 162 2.44 -1.65 13.69
CA ASP A 162 3.17 -0.39 13.53
C ASP A 162 3.09 0.19 12.09
N LEU A 163 2.88 -0.65 11.09
CA LEU A 163 2.71 -0.26 9.69
C LEU A 163 1.23 -0.11 9.29
N ALA A 164 0.31 -0.59 10.14
CA ALA A 164 -1.12 -0.34 10.02
C ALA A 164 -1.52 1.06 10.52
N GLY A 165 -0.57 1.80 11.09
CA GLY A 165 -0.83 3.09 11.72
C GLY A 165 -1.42 2.96 13.13
N SER A 166 -2.50 2.20 13.29
CA SER A 166 -3.11 1.88 14.58
C SER A 166 -4.00 0.64 14.50
N VAL A 167 -4.44 0.14 15.66
CA VAL A 167 -5.40 -0.97 15.76
C VAL A 167 -6.76 -0.57 15.18
N GLU A 168 -7.19 0.68 15.38
CA GLU A 168 -8.45 1.21 14.88
C GLU A 168 -8.50 1.18 13.34
N ARG A 169 -7.41 1.53 12.67
CA ARG A 169 -7.31 1.43 11.20
C ARG A 169 -7.34 -0.01 10.71
N LEU A 170 -6.70 -0.92 11.42
CA LEU A 170 -6.79 -2.34 11.11
C LEU A 170 -8.23 -2.85 11.32
N ALA A 171 -8.88 -2.45 12.41
CA ALA A 171 -10.27 -2.78 12.70
C ALA A 171 -11.24 -2.21 11.64
N GLU A 172 -11.03 -0.96 11.21
CA GLU A 172 -11.79 -0.34 10.13
C GLU A 172 -11.67 -1.15 8.83
N ALA A 173 -10.45 -1.42 8.38
CA ALA A 173 -10.21 -2.18 7.16
C ALA A 173 -10.76 -3.61 7.24
N LEU A 174 -10.60 -4.27 8.38
CA LEU A 174 -11.13 -5.60 8.62
C LEU A 174 -12.66 -5.59 8.57
N THR A 175 -13.33 -4.63 9.20
CA THR A 175 -14.79 -4.51 9.21
C THR A 175 -15.34 -4.33 7.80
N ARG A 176 -14.71 -3.49 6.99
CA ARG A 176 -15.13 -3.24 5.60
C ARG A 176 -14.84 -4.42 4.68
N GLY A 177 -13.70 -5.09 4.87
CA GLY A 177 -13.28 -6.19 4.02
C GLY A 177 -13.85 -7.55 4.42
N ALA A 178 -14.27 -7.75 5.67
CA ALA A 178 -14.65 -9.04 6.21
C ALA A 178 -15.68 -9.85 5.37
N PRO A 179 -16.68 -9.22 4.73
CA PRO A 179 -17.62 -9.96 3.88
C PRO A 179 -16.98 -10.64 2.67
N GLU A 180 -15.84 -10.15 2.19
CA GLU A 180 -15.16 -10.61 0.98
C GLU A 180 -13.92 -11.46 1.29
N VAL A 181 -13.51 -11.55 2.57
CA VAL A 181 -12.31 -12.28 2.97
C VAL A 181 -12.47 -13.78 2.85
N GLU A 182 -11.55 -14.41 2.15
CA GLU A 182 -11.40 -15.87 2.10
C GLU A 182 -10.50 -16.37 3.25
N SER A 183 -11.09 -16.93 4.32
CA SER A 183 -10.35 -17.45 5.49
C SER A 183 -9.19 -18.39 5.10
N ALA A 184 -9.37 -19.22 4.08
CA ALA A 184 -8.35 -20.15 3.62
C ALA A 184 -7.07 -19.46 3.14
N ARG A 185 -7.15 -18.25 2.57
CA ARG A 185 -5.99 -17.46 2.16
C ARG A 185 -5.24 -16.92 3.38
N LEU A 186 -5.96 -16.45 4.40
CA LEU A 186 -5.35 -16.02 5.66
C LEU A 186 -4.60 -17.16 6.37
N VAL A 187 -5.18 -18.36 6.39
CA VAL A 187 -4.53 -19.56 6.95
C VAL A 187 -3.25 -19.92 6.19
N ARG A 188 -3.27 -19.86 4.84
CA ARG A 188 -2.06 -20.07 4.02
C ARG A 188 -0.96 -19.05 4.34
N LEU A 189 -1.34 -17.77 4.46
CA LEU A 189 -0.42 -16.70 4.86
C LEU A 189 0.16 -16.97 6.26
N ALA A 190 -0.67 -17.32 7.23
CA ALA A 190 -0.21 -17.65 8.58
C ALA A 190 0.83 -18.78 8.55
N GLY A 191 0.58 -19.84 7.79
CA GLY A 191 1.53 -20.94 7.61
C GLY A 191 2.86 -20.51 6.98
N ALA A 192 2.83 -19.68 5.94
CA ALA A 192 4.04 -19.20 5.26
C ALA A 192 4.94 -18.30 6.14
N PHE A 193 4.35 -17.62 7.13
CA PHE A 193 5.08 -16.73 8.04
C PHE A 193 5.37 -17.36 9.42
N GLY A 194 5.01 -18.61 9.64
CA GLY A 194 5.30 -19.39 10.85
C GLY A 194 4.76 -18.73 12.13
N ALA A 195 5.54 -18.73 13.20
CA ALA A 195 5.08 -18.19 14.50
C ALA A 195 4.57 -16.74 14.44
N ARG A 196 5.20 -15.90 13.61
CA ARG A 196 4.74 -14.51 13.40
C ARG A 196 3.43 -14.47 12.62
N GLY A 197 3.26 -15.37 11.66
CA GLY A 197 2.01 -15.51 10.91
C GLY A 197 0.86 -15.96 11.80
N LEU A 198 1.09 -16.94 12.67
CA LEU A 198 0.11 -17.36 13.66
C LEU A 198 -0.31 -16.20 14.60
N ALA A 199 0.66 -15.35 15.00
CA ALA A 199 0.34 -14.18 15.80
C ALA A 199 -0.56 -13.18 15.06
N ALA A 200 -0.33 -12.96 13.76
CA ALA A 200 -1.20 -12.12 12.93
C ALA A 200 -2.61 -12.72 12.78
N GLU A 201 -2.72 -14.01 12.52
CA GLU A 201 -4.00 -14.72 12.43
C GLU A 201 -4.79 -14.63 13.75
N ARG A 202 -4.14 -14.81 14.90
CA ARG A 202 -4.76 -14.67 16.23
C ARG A 202 -5.31 -13.26 16.47
N ARG A 203 -4.58 -12.20 16.05
CA ARG A 203 -5.07 -10.82 16.12
C ARG A 203 -6.32 -10.62 15.26
N LEU A 204 -6.29 -11.09 14.00
CA LEU A 204 -7.45 -10.99 13.10
C LEU A 204 -8.65 -11.77 13.63
N ALA A 205 -8.45 -12.99 14.15
CA ALA A 205 -9.51 -13.81 14.76
C ALA A 205 -10.13 -13.11 15.98
N SER A 206 -9.30 -12.59 16.88
CA SER A 206 -9.75 -11.87 18.08
C SER A 206 -10.54 -10.60 17.72
N LEU A 207 -10.05 -9.82 16.74
CA LEU A 207 -10.77 -8.64 16.23
C LEU A 207 -12.09 -9.02 15.56
N ALA A 208 -12.11 -10.07 14.75
CA ALA A 208 -13.32 -10.50 14.04
C ALA A 208 -14.44 -10.90 15.03
N VAL A 209 -14.10 -11.67 16.07
CA VAL A 209 -15.06 -12.05 17.12
C VAL A 209 -15.52 -10.84 17.93
N ALA A 210 -14.61 -9.99 18.38
CA ALA A 210 -14.93 -8.83 19.19
C ALA A 210 -15.78 -7.78 18.47
N LEU A 211 -15.63 -7.69 17.15
CA LEU A 211 -16.38 -6.76 16.28
C LEU A 211 -17.63 -7.42 15.65
N ASP A 212 -17.90 -8.68 15.93
CA ASP A 212 -19.02 -9.47 15.39
C ASP A 212 -19.02 -9.49 13.84
N LEU A 213 -17.83 -9.78 13.25
CA LEU A 213 -17.67 -9.79 11.80
C LEU A 213 -17.97 -11.18 11.21
N PRO A 214 -18.42 -11.25 9.94
CA PRO A 214 -18.71 -12.51 9.24
C PRO A 214 -17.40 -13.21 8.78
N LEU A 215 -16.37 -13.18 9.58
CA LEU A 215 -15.08 -13.80 9.34
C LEU A 215 -14.78 -14.83 10.42
N ARG A 216 -14.63 -16.10 10.02
CA ARG A 216 -14.30 -17.17 10.95
C ARG A 216 -12.87 -17.63 10.72
N LEU A 217 -12.05 -17.46 11.74
CA LEU A 217 -10.67 -17.96 11.79
C LEU A 217 -10.53 -18.81 13.07
N GLU A 218 -9.91 -19.95 12.91
CA GLU A 218 -9.69 -20.92 13.99
C GLU A 218 -8.17 -21.20 14.12
N PRO A 219 -7.38 -20.18 14.53
CA PRO A 219 -5.95 -20.39 14.71
C PRO A 219 -5.70 -21.45 15.79
N ARG A 220 -4.76 -22.34 15.52
CA ARG A 220 -4.34 -23.34 16.52
C ARG A 220 -3.64 -22.65 17.68
N VAL A 221 -4.34 -22.52 18.81
CA VAL A 221 -3.80 -21.90 20.03
C VAL A 221 -3.62 -22.96 21.09
N MET A 222 -2.35 -23.22 21.44
CA MET A 222 -2.02 -24.12 22.55
C MET A 222 -2.06 -23.35 23.89
N PRO A 223 -2.50 -23.98 24.99
CA PRO A 223 -2.51 -23.32 26.30
C PRO A 223 -1.14 -22.81 26.77
N THR A 224 -0.06 -23.45 26.29
CA THR A 224 1.33 -23.09 26.61
C THR A 224 1.89 -21.96 25.76
N GLN A 225 1.19 -21.56 24.68
CA GLN A 225 1.66 -20.45 23.84
C GLN A 225 1.59 -19.13 24.61
N PRO A 226 2.55 -18.22 24.37
CA PRO A 226 2.53 -16.91 25.03
C PRO A 226 1.30 -16.09 24.59
N VAL A 227 0.83 -15.23 25.49
CA VAL A 227 -0.11 -14.17 25.16
C VAL A 227 0.60 -13.19 24.23
N ILE A 228 -0.05 -12.81 23.14
CA ILE A 228 0.44 -11.78 22.24
C ILE A 228 -0.33 -10.48 22.46
N ARG A 229 0.27 -9.35 22.20
CA ARG A 229 -0.43 -8.05 22.26
C ARG A 229 -1.18 -7.77 20.97
N LEU A 230 -2.34 -7.15 21.08
CA LEU A 230 -3.09 -6.64 19.94
C LEU A 230 -2.28 -5.51 19.26
N ASP A 231 -1.85 -4.50 20.03
CA ASP A 231 -0.83 -3.55 19.60
C ASP A 231 0.50 -3.80 20.35
N PRO A 232 1.53 -4.31 19.67
CA PRO A 232 2.83 -4.53 20.30
C PRO A 232 3.55 -3.26 20.79
N ARG A 233 3.09 -2.07 20.38
CA ARG A 233 3.69 -0.77 20.78
C ARG A 233 3.14 -0.23 22.10
N ASP A 234 2.00 -0.75 22.54
CA ASP A 234 1.37 -0.33 23.79
C ASP A 234 1.47 -1.45 24.84
N ASP A 235 2.03 -1.10 25.99
CA ASP A 235 2.25 -2.03 27.09
C ASP A 235 1.01 -2.21 27.97
N ARG A 236 -0.02 -1.38 27.81
CA ARG A 236 -1.28 -1.51 28.56
C ARG A 236 -1.99 -2.81 28.19
N VAL A 237 -2.64 -3.39 29.19
CA VAL A 237 -3.49 -4.56 29.02
C VAL A 237 -4.78 -4.30 29.77
N ASP A 238 -5.86 -4.04 29.04
CA ASP A 238 -7.18 -3.82 29.61
C ASP A 238 -7.89 -5.15 29.86
N TRP A 239 -7.70 -6.10 28.94
CA TRP A 239 -8.20 -7.46 29.10
C TRP A 239 -7.42 -8.44 28.19
N ILE A 240 -7.61 -9.74 28.42
CA ILE A 240 -6.99 -10.80 27.61
C ILE A 240 -8.12 -11.66 27.03
N ASP A 241 -8.14 -11.77 25.69
CA ASP A 241 -8.96 -12.76 25.00
C ASP A 241 -8.44 -14.17 25.32
N PRO A 242 -9.19 -15.01 26.06
CA PRO A 242 -8.73 -16.32 26.47
C PRO A 242 -8.68 -17.32 25.30
N THR A 243 -9.53 -17.13 24.29
CA THR A 243 -9.64 -18.03 23.12
C THR A 243 -8.43 -17.92 22.23
N PHE A 244 -8.06 -16.70 21.88
CA PHE A 244 -6.94 -16.45 20.98
C PHE A 244 -5.66 -16.02 21.70
N ARG A 245 -5.70 -15.88 23.04
CA ARG A 245 -4.58 -15.42 23.90
C ARG A 245 -3.99 -14.11 23.40
N VAL A 246 -4.86 -13.13 23.14
CA VAL A 246 -4.52 -11.78 22.70
C VAL A 246 -4.77 -10.81 23.84
N ALA A 247 -3.74 -10.07 24.27
CA ALA A 247 -3.87 -8.97 25.22
C ALA A 247 -4.30 -7.69 24.48
N TRP A 248 -5.40 -7.14 24.91
CA TRP A 248 -6.01 -5.93 24.34
C TRP A 248 -5.66 -4.72 25.20
N ASN A 249 -5.31 -3.64 24.54
CA ASN A 249 -5.03 -2.32 25.12
C ASN A 249 -6.14 -1.29 24.79
N THR A 250 -7.31 -1.76 24.40
CA THR A 250 -8.52 -1.01 24.09
C THR A 250 -9.72 -1.94 24.29
N THR A 251 -10.94 -1.40 24.26
CA THR A 251 -12.16 -2.19 24.33
C THR A 251 -12.79 -2.41 22.97
N ALA A 252 -13.61 -3.45 22.82
CA ALA A 252 -14.37 -3.68 21.60
C ALA A 252 -15.32 -2.52 21.29
N ASP A 253 -15.88 -1.87 22.30
CA ASP A 253 -16.80 -0.74 22.12
C ASP A 253 -16.08 0.51 21.61
N GLU A 254 -14.88 0.80 22.11
CA GLU A 254 -14.03 1.88 21.59
C GLU A 254 -13.69 1.64 20.11
N LEU A 255 -13.31 0.41 19.73
CA LEU A 255 -13.04 0.08 18.33
C LEU A 255 -14.30 0.19 17.45
N ARG A 256 -15.45 -0.29 17.92
CA ARG A 256 -16.73 -0.14 17.21
C ARG A 256 -17.11 1.33 17.01
N ALA A 257 -16.85 2.18 18.01
CA ALA A 257 -17.07 3.62 17.89
C ALA A 257 -16.13 4.27 16.88
N ALA A 258 -14.84 3.89 16.89
CA ALA A 258 -13.84 4.40 15.95
C ALA A 258 -14.12 4.01 14.49
N VAL A 259 -14.66 2.80 14.26
CA VAL A 259 -15.00 2.31 12.91
C VAL A 259 -16.25 2.98 12.33
N ARG A 260 -17.18 3.46 13.18
CA ARG A 260 -18.42 4.12 12.75
C ARG A 260 -18.26 5.60 12.37
N ASN A 261 -17.19 6.24 12.83
CA ASN A 261 -16.85 7.64 12.53
C ASN A 261 -15.97 7.77 11.30
#